data_85aff15270143e417ab6e1bab24ce023
#
_entry.id   85aff15270143e417ab6e1bab24ce023
#
_cell.length_a   1.000
_cell.length_b   1.000
_cell.length_c   1.000
_cell.angle_alpha   90.00
_cell.angle_beta   90.00
_cell.angle_gamma   90.00
#
_symmetry.space_group_name_H-M   'P 1'
#
loop_
_entity.id
_entity.type
_entity.pdbx_description
1 polymer ?
#
loop_
_entity_poly.entity_id
_entity_poly.type
_entity_poly.pdbx_seq_one_letter_code
_entity_poly.pdbx_strand_id
1 'polypeptide(L)'
;MSPTGAPGNESSRLYVVTGAGPVGWTVTEQLADAGHRVRILTRSGSGPAHPLVEKMSIDVSDPAGLGAAFHGAAAVFHCIHGSRYSAETWARELPAAEQSVLAAAGAAGAAVVFPESLYSYSAPERPMVEDGPREAQGGKRGIRTALLKARAESATDTVSVVAGDFFGPRVRGAHAGERMVKPVLAGKSLMVIGRADQPHSFTYVPDLAAAMIAAAGRPKLWNRVWHAPTGPSLTQREIAGAFATAAGARAPRLTAIPGWALKAMGAFSPDMRELAETLYQFERPFVMESAASQATLGLAPTPLDEAAAATVAWWGDQGTVTAAAAIGSA
;
A
#
# COMPACT_ATOMS: atom_id res chain seq x y z
N MET A 1 0.95 45.38 -15.14
CA MET A 1 0.36 44.21 -14.47
C MET A 1 0.14 43.14 -15.55
N SER A 2 1.06 42.18 -15.64
CA SER A 2 0.96 41.06 -16.57
C SER A 2 0.12 39.95 -15.96
N PRO A 3 -0.73 39.26 -16.71
CA PRO A 3 -1.55 38.18 -16.16
C PRO A 3 -0.67 36.98 -15.82
N THR A 4 -0.82 36.47 -14.62
CA THR A 4 -0.31 35.18 -14.15
C THR A 4 -0.66 34.08 -15.12
N GLY A 5 0.35 33.45 -15.70
CA GLY A 5 0.19 32.29 -16.58
C GLY A 5 -0.56 31.17 -15.84
N ALA A 6 -1.57 30.63 -16.48
CA ALA A 6 -2.23 29.40 -16.06
C ALA A 6 -1.21 28.26 -15.95
N PRO A 7 -1.38 27.31 -15.02
CA PRO A 7 -0.51 26.14 -14.95
C PRO A 7 -0.55 25.41 -16.27
N GLY A 8 0.65 25.15 -16.85
CA GLY A 8 0.77 24.51 -18.15
C GLY A 8 0.00 23.21 -18.18
N ASN A 9 -0.81 23.05 -19.21
CA ASN A 9 -1.55 21.84 -19.54
C ASN A 9 -0.54 20.70 -19.82
N GLU A 10 -0.14 19.95 -18.77
CA GLU A 10 0.59 18.70 -19.00
C GLU A 10 -0.31 17.81 -19.86
N SER A 11 0.15 17.48 -21.05
CA SER A 11 -0.63 16.65 -21.98
C SER A 11 -1.09 15.36 -21.27
N SER A 12 -2.38 15.05 -21.38
CA SER A 12 -2.96 13.82 -20.82
C SER A 12 -2.16 12.60 -21.27
N ARG A 13 -1.63 11.84 -20.31
CA ARG A 13 -0.87 10.60 -20.55
C ARG A 13 -1.74 9.40 -20.26
N LEU A 14 -1.38 8.25 -20.79
CA LEU A 14 -1.98 6.98 -20.42
C LEU A 14 -1.11 6.29 -19.36
N TYR A 15 -1.74 5.86 -18.27
CA TYR A 15 -1.13 5.01 -17.26
C TYR A 15 -1.87 3.69 -17.14
N VAL A 16 -1.19 2.66 -16.71
CA VAL A 16 -1.81 1.36 -16.42
C VAL A 16 -1.62 1.01 -14.96
N VAL A 17 -2.68 0.52 -14.33
CA VAL A 17 -2.66 0.03 -12.94
C VAL A 17 -3.12 -1.42 -12.92
N THR A 18 -2.32 -2.32 -12.38
CA THR A 18 -2.73 -3.71 -12.16
C THR A 18 -3.12 -3.92 -10.71
N GLY A 19 -4.36 -4.36 -10.48
CA GLY A 19 -4.94 -4.57 -9.16
C GLY A 19 -5.71 -3.36 -8.63
N ALA A 20 -6.90 -3.61 -8.07
CA ALA A 20 -7.82 -2.62 -7.49
C ALA A 20 -7.92 -2.75 -5.95
N GLY A 21 -6.81 -3.10 -5.30
CA GLY A 21 -6.66 -2.97 -3.85
C GLY A 21 -6.58 -1.49 -3.43
N PRO A 22 -6.41 -1.20 -2.12
CA PRO A 22 -6.40 0.19 -1.64
C PRO A 22 -5.36 1.07 -2.36
N VAL A 23 -4.16 0.55 -2.62
CA VAL A 23 -3.10 1.29 -3.32
C VAL A 23 -3.47 1.52 -4.78
N GLY A 24 -3.79 0.46 -5.55
CA GLY A 24 -4.09 0.58 -6.97
C GLY A 24 -5.35 1.41 -7.24
N TRP A 25 -6.36 1.30 -6.38
CA TRP A 25 -7.54 2.16 -6.46
C TRP A 25 -7.18 3.63 -6.29
N THR A 26 -6.38 3.94 -5.24
CA THR A 26 -5.99 5.33 -4.94
C THR A 26 -5.09 5.92 -6.02
N VAL A 27 -4.11 5.14 -6.54
CA VAL A 27 -3.29 5.56 -7.70
C VAL A 27 -4.17 5.90 -8.90
N THR A 28 -5.17 5.04 -9.18
CA THR A 28 -6.10 5.25 -10.30
C THR A 28 -6.90 6.52 -10.14
N GLU A 29 -7.46 6.78 -8.96
CA GLU A 29 -8.20 8.01 -8.67
C GLU A 29 -7.31 9.25 -8.81
N GLN A 30 -6.15 9.28 -8.15
CA GLN A 30 -5.24 10.43 -8.21
C GLN A 30 -4.77 10.75 -9.63
N LEU A 31 -4.47 9.76 -10.44
CA LEU A 31 -4.09 9.96 -11.85
C LEU A 31 -5.26 10.50 -12.69
N ALA A 32 -6.45 9.95 -12.49
CA ALA A 32 -7.64 10.37 -13.24
C ALA A 32 -8.08 11.79 -12.84
N ASP A 33 -8.04 12.12 -11.53
CA ASP A 33 -8.34 13.46 -11.01
C ASP A 33 -7.31 14.51 -11.51
N ALA A 34 -6.05 14.08 -11.76
CA ALA A 34 -5.03 14.90 -12.40
C ALA A 34 -5.20 15.03 -13.93
N GLY A 35 -6.26 14.47 -14.52
CA GLY A 35 -6.56 14.58 -15.95
C GLY A 35 -5.88 13.54 -16.83
N HIS A 36 -5.30 12.50 -16.28
CA HIS A 36 -4.65 11.42 -17.02
C HIS A 36 -5.63 10.27 -17.32
N ARG A 37 -5.43 9.62 -18.46
CA ARG A 37 -6.15 8.39 -18.80
C ARG A 37 -5.56 7.21 -18.03
N VAL A 38 -6.39 6.36 -17.47
CA VAL A 38 -5.95 5.18 -16.70
C VAL A 38 -6.65 3.92 -17.20
N ARG A 39 -5.89 2.88 -17.52
CA ARG A 39 -6.41 1.51 -17.64
C ARG A 39 -6.17 0.78 -16.33
N ILE A 40 -7.23 0.33 -15.67
CA ILE A 40 -7.10 -0.52 -14.48
C ILE A 40 -7.44 -1.96 -14.84
N LEU A 41 -6.49 -2.86 -14.58
CA LEU A 41 -6.55 -4.28 -14.90
C LEU A 41 -6.83 -5.09 -13.63
N THR A 42 -7.93 -5.81 -13.65
CA THR A 42 -8.28 -6.76 -12.59
C THR A 42 -8.98 -7.96 -13.21
N ARG A 43 -8.97 -9.10 -12.54
CA ARG A 43 -9.68 -10.30 -13.00
C ARG A 43 -11.19 -10.10 -13.11
N SER A 44 -11.76 -9.24 -12.29
CA SER A 44 -13.20 -8.94 -12.25
C SER A 44 -13.64 -7.71 -13.05
N GLY A 45 -12.71 -6.97 -13.65
CA GLY A 45 -13.00 -5.66 -14.25
C GLY A 45 -13.42 -4.60 -13.23
N SER A 46 -13.05 -4.76 -11.95
CA SER A 46 -13.36 -3.79 -10.89
C SER A 46 -12.38 -2.61 -10.92
N GLY A 47 -12.87 -1.44 -10.49
CA GLY A 47 -12.08 -0.20 -10.41
C GLY A 47 -12.97 1.01 -10.16
N PRO A 48 -12.38 2.20 -9.93
CA PRO A 48 -13.12 3.43 -9.73
C PRO A 48 -14.05 3.76 -10.91
N ALA A 49 -15.15 4.41 -10.62
CA ALA A 49 -16.04 4.99 -11.63
C ALA A 49 -15.57 6.41 -11.92
N HIS A 50 -14.85 6.60 -13.02
CA HIS A 50 -14.37 7.92 -13.46
C HIS A 50 -14.31 7.95 -15.00
N PRO A 51 -14.62 9.09 -15.67
CA PRO A 51 -14.64 9.20 -17.15
C PRO A 51 -13.30 8.87 -17.84
N LEU A 52 -12.18 9.08 -17.15
CA LEU A 52 -10.82 8.81 -17.64
C LEU A 52 -10.30 7.42 -17.28
N VAL A 53 -11.13 6.57 -16.62
CA VAL A 53 -10.75 5.23 -16.18
C VAL A 53 -11.40 4.16 -17.05
N GLU A 54 -10.58 3.42 -17.77
CA GLU A 54 -10.97 2.22 -18.51
C GLU A 54 -10.74 0.99 -17.64
N LYS A 55 -11.80 0.26 -17.31
CA LYS A 55 -11.72 -0.97 -16.51
C LYS A 55 -11.62 -2.18 -17.42
N MET A 56 -10.55 -2.97 -17.25
CA MET A 56 -10.26 -4.12 -18.08
C MET A 56 -10.26 -5.42 -17.25
N SER A 57 -10.95 -6.44 -17.72
CA SER A 57 -10.91 -7.78 -17.11
C SER A 57 -9.76 -8.57 -17.72
N ILE A 58 -8.58 -8.47 -17.11
CA ILE A 58 -7.32 -9.10 -17.57
C ILE A 58 -6.62 -9.71 -16.35
N ASP A 59 -6.16 -10.96 -16.48
CA ASP A 59 -5.26 -11.59 -15.54
C ASP A 59 -3.80 -11.27 -15.95
N VAL A 60 -2.94 -10.97 -15.00
CA VAL A 60 -1.52 -10.70 -15.28
C VAL A 60 -0.73 -11.92 -15.77
N SER A 61 -1.32 -13.09 -15.75
CA SER A 61 -0.79 -14.30 -16.41
C SER A 61 -1.13 -14.39 -17.90
N ASP A 62 -1.87 -13.44 -18.47
CA ASP A 62 -2.18 -13.34 -19.89
C ASP A 62 -1.23 -12.38 -20.60
N PRO A 63 -0.14 -12.84 -21.26
CA PRO A 63 0.83 -11.97 -21.91
C PRO A 63 0.25 -11.15 -23.08
N ALA A 64 -0.73 -11.72 -23.82
CA ALA A 64 -1.34 -11.03 -24.94
C ALA A 64 -2.24 -9.88 -24.47
N GLY A 65 -3.03 -10.13 -23.43
CA GLY A 65 -3.86 -9.12 -22.78
C GLY A 65 -3.02 -8.00 -22.18
N LEU A 66 -1.90 -8.32 -21.51
CA LEU A 66 -0.96 -7.34 -20.97
C LEU A 66 -0.33 -6.50 -22.08
N GLY A 67 0.15 -7.12 -23.16
CA GLY A 67 0.76 -6.40 -24.29
C GLY A 67 -0.20 -5.37 -24.90
N ALA A 68 -1.45 -5.75 -25.12
CA ALA A 68 -2.49 -4.85 -25.63
C ALA A 68 -2.82 -3.72 -24.63
N ALA A 69 -2.94 -4.05 -23.33
CA ALA A 69 -3.28 -3.07 -22.31
C ALA A 69 -2.17 -2.06 -22.02
N PHE A 70 -0.89 -2.45 -22.17
CA PHE A 70 0.26 -1.61 -21.86
C PHE A 70 0.70 -0.74 -23.06
N HIS A 71 0.18 -1.02 -24.26
CA HIS A 71 0.52 -0.23 -25.44
C HIS A 71 0.26 1.27 -25.22
N GLY A 72 1.30 2.09 -25.39
CA GLY A 72 1.27 3.54 -25.22
C GLY A 72 1.23 4.02 -23.76
N ALA A 73 1.43 3.14 -22.79
CA ALA A 73 1.50 3.52 -21.39
C ALA A 73 2.76 4.31 -21.06
N ALA A 74 2.64 5.41 -20.33
CA ALA A 74 3.77 6.18 -19.81
C ALA A 74 4.45 5.47 -18.63
N ALA A 75 3.70 4.77 -17.79
CA ALA A 75 4.19 3.89 -16.74
C ALA A 75 3.11 2.87 -16.35
N VAL A 76 3.53 1.79 -15.69
CA VAL A 76 2.68 0.75 -15.15
C VAL A 76 2.83 0.71 -13.63
N PHE A 77 1.72 0.77 -12.88
CA PHE A 77 1.68 0.63 -11.43
C PHE A 77 1.23 -0.78 -11.08
N HIS A 78 2.17 -1.60 -10.60
CA HIS A 78 1.86 -2.99 -10.25
C HIS A 78 1.46 -3.09 -8.78
N CYS A 79 0.15 -3.07 -8.50
CA CYS A 79 -0.43 -3.03 -7.16
C CYS A 79 -1.09 -4.37 -6.75
N ILE A 80 -0.71 -5.47 -7.38
CA ILE A 80 -1.21 -6.81 -7.03
C ILE A 80 -0.44 -7.34 -5.83
N HIS A 81 -1.18 -7.94 -4.92
CA HIS A 81 -0.68 -8.69 -3.78
C HIS A 81 -1.08 -10.16 -3.89
N GLY A 82 -0.38 -11.05 -3.17
CA GLY A 82 -0.74 -12.47 -3.13
C GLY A 82 -2.20 -12.71 -2.72
N SER A 83 -2.83 -13.70 -3.31
CA SER A 83 -4.25 -14.04 -3.08
C SER A 83 -4.55 -14.41 -1.62
N ARG A 84 -3.54 -14.87 -0.87
CA ARG A 84 -3.58 -15.12 0.57
C ARG A 84 -2.34 -14.53 1.24
N TYR A 85 -2.49 -14.15 2.52
CA TYR A 85 -1.38 -13.67 3.33
C TYR A 85 -0.56 -14.85 3.87
N SER A 86 0.14 -15.57 2.99
CA SER A 86 1.02 -16.68 3.36
C SER A 86 2.31 -16.68 2.54
N ALA A 87 3.41 -17.10 3.16
CA ALA A 87 4.71 -17.17 2.50
C ALA A 87 4.68 -18.13 1.28
N GLU A 88 3.99 -19.26 1.39
CA GLU A 88 3.83 -20.22 0.29
C GLU A 88 3.12 -19.58 -0.91
N THR A 89 1.99 -18.89 -0.67
CA THR A 89 1.24 -18.20 -1.72
C THR A 89 2.07 -17.11 -2.37
N TRP A 90 2.78 -16.31 -1.58
CA TRP A 90 3.63 -15.26 -2.10
C TRP A 90 4.77 -15.79 -2.96
N ALA A 91 5.45 -16.85 -2.52
CA ALA A 91 6.53 -17.48 -3.29
C ALA A 91 6.07 -18.00 -4.65
N ARG A 92 4.85 -18.52 -4.72
CA ARG A 92 4.26 -19.04 -5.95
C ARG A 92 3.74 -17.96 -6.88
N GLU A 93 3.06 -16.93 -6.34
CA GLU A 93 2.28 -16.00 -7.15
C GLU A 93 3.05 -14.73 -7.52
N LEU A 94 3.79 -14.13 -6.58
CA LEU A 94 4.36 -12.80 -6.78
C LEU A 94 5.48 -12.78 -7.83
N PRO A 95 6.47 -13.69 -7.84
CA PRO A 95 7.55 -13.65 -8.84
C PRO A 95 7.01 -13.79 -10.27
N ALA A 96 6.08 -14.71 -10.49
CA ALA A 96 5.50 -14.95 -11.80
C ALA A 96 4.69 -13.73 -12.31
N ALA A 97 3.88 -13.14 -11.43
CA ALA A 97 3.10 -11.95 -11.75
C ALA A 97 4.01 -10.73 -12.09
N GLU A 98 5.05 -10.50 -11.29
CA GLU A 98 5.99 -9.41 -11.55
C GLU A 98 6.78 -9.61 -12.83
N GLN A 99 7.25 -10.83 -13.12
CA GLN A 99 7.95 -11.13 -14.39
C GLN A 99 7.07 -10.87 -15.61
N SER A 100 5.81 -11.30 -15.59
CA SER A 100 4.87 -11.06 -16.69
C SER A 100 4.65 -9.56 -16.93
N VAL A 101 4.49 -8.79 -15.85
CA VAL A 101 4.30 -7.34 -15.94
C VAL A 101 5.56 -6.64 -16.41
N LEU A 102 6.74 -7.00 -15.91
CA LEU A 102 8.02 -6.45 -16.33
C LEU A 102 8.28 -6.70 -17.82
N ALA A 103 8.04 -7.92 -18.29
CA ALA A 103 8.23 -8.26 -19.70
C ALA A 103 7.30 -7.45 -20.61
N ALA A 104 6.02 -7.34 -20.27
CA ALA A 104 5.04 -6.59 -21.06
C ALA A 104 5.29 -5.07 -21.02
N ALA A 105 5.68 -4.53 -19.88
CA ALA A 105 6.00 -3.11 -19.72
C ALA A 105 7.28 -2.74 -20.48
N GLY A 106 8.33 -3.58 -20.41
CA GLY A 106 9.56 -3.38 -21.17
C GLY A 106 9.32 -3.40 -22.67
N ALA A 107 8.49 -4.31 -23.18
CA ALA A 107 8.08 -4.33 -24.58
C ALA A 107 7.30 -3.07 -25.01
N ALA A 108 6.59 -2.44 -24.08
CA ALA A 108 5.86 -1.19 -24.30
C ALA A 108 6.73 0.08 -24.08
N GLY A 109 7.98 -0.07 -23.61
CA GLY A 109 8.86 1.05 -23.25
C GLY A 109 8.42 1.80 -21.99
N ALA A 110 7.67 1.15 -21.09
CA ALA A 110 7.13 1.74 -19.87
C ALA A 110 7.89 1.26 -18.63
N ALA A 111 8.16 2.15 -17.68
CA ALA A 111 8.67 1.78 -16.37
C ALA A 111 7.58 1.15 -15.50
N VAL A 112 7.97 0.26 -14.58
CA VAL A 112 7.04 -0.35 -13.62
C VAL A 112 7.29 0.19 -12.21
N VAL A 113 6.22 0.65 -11.56
CA VAL A 113 6.23 1.19 -10.20
C VAL A 113 5.53 0.23 -9.25
N PHE A 114 6.22 -0.14 -8.18
CA PHE A 114 5.76 -1.11 -7.19
C PHE A 114 5.56 -0.46 -5.82
N PRO A 115 4.42 -0.67 -5.14
CA PRO A 115 4.37 -0.50 -3.70
C PRO A 115 5.17 -1.63 -3.04
N GLU A 116 5.97 -1.30 -2.02
CA GLU A 116 6.81 -2.27 -1.35
C GLU A 116 6.67 -2.15 0.17
N SER A 117 7.05 -3.18 0.88
CA SER A 117 7.00 -3.27 2.33
C SER A 117 8.39 -3.19 2.96
N LEU A 118 8.44 -3.01 4.28
CA LEU A 118 9.66 -3.02 5.08
C LEU A 118 10.22 -4.43 5.33
N TYR A 119 9.63 -5.48 4.80
CA TYR A 119 10.00 -6.86 5.14
C TYR A 119 11.39 -7.27 4.68
N SER A 120 11.90 -6.69 3.61
CA SER A 120 13.24 -6.97 3.08
C SER A 120 14.39 -6.43 3.93
N TYR A 121 14.13 -5.48 4.83
CA TYR A 121 15.19 -4.90 5.66
C TYR A 121 15.79 -5.91 6.63
N SER A 122 17.14 -6.00 6.67
CA SER A 122 17.86 -7.00 7.45
C SER A 122 17.87 -6.70 8.94
N ALA A 123 17.92 -5.41 9.31
CA ALA A 123 18.01 -4.91 10.68
C ALA A 123 16.81 -4.01 11.05
N PRO A 124 15.59 -4.58 11.13
CA PRO A 124 14.36 -3.82 11.34
C PRO A 124 14.24 -3.21 12.75
N GLU A 125 15.14 -3.55 13.66
CA GLU A 125 15.25 -2.96 15.00
C GLU A 125 15.94 -1.58 15.00
N ARG A 126 16.52 -1.17 13.87
CA ARG A 126 17.09 0.16 13.65
C ARG A 126 16.17 0.95 12.71
N PRO A 127 16.22 2.29 12.73
CA PRO A 127 15.52 3.08 11.72
C PRO A 127 15.91 2.64 10.30
N MET A 128 14.90 2.26 9.52
CA MET A 128 15.08 1.78 8.14
C MET A 128 15.12 2.98 7.21
N VAL A 129 16.23 3.14 6.49
CA VAL A 129 16.49 4.21 5.52
C VAL A 129 16.50 3.68 4.08
N GLU A 130 16.41 4.57 3.09
CA GLU A 130 16.26 4.21 1.67
C GLU A 130 17.39 3.35 1.12
N ASP A 131 18.62 3.55 1.57
CA ASP A 131 19.81 2.78 1.18
C ASP A 131 20.19 1.70 2.21
N GLY A 132 19.35 1.47 3.22
CA GLY A 132 19.56 0.45 4.24
C GLY A 132 19.61 -0.96 3.66
N PRO A 133 20.29 -1.91 4.33
CA PRO A 133 20.48 -3.27 3.83
C PRO A 133 19.14 -4.03 3.76
N ARG A 134 18.84 -4.56 2.57
CA ARG A 134 17.63 -5.34 2.25
C ARG A 134 17.98 -6.78 1.88
N GLU A 135 18.45 -7.53 2.87
CA GLU A 135 18.98 -8.89 2.73
C GLU A 135 18.27 -9.88 3.67
N ALA A 136 17.09 -9.53 4.15
CA ALA A 136 16.31 -10.40 5.02
C ALA A 136 16.03 -11.75 4.33
N GLN A 137 16.07 -12.82 5.11
CA GLN A 137 15.92 -14.17 4.60
C GLN A 137 14.71 -14.88 5.23
N GLY A 138 14.25 -15.92 4.54
CA GLY A 138 13.17 -16.78 4.98
C GLY A 138 11.79 -16.16 4.88
N GLY A 139 10.78 -16.98 4.73
CA GLY A 139 9.37 -16.59 4.70
C GLY A 139 9.04 -15.41 3.81
N LYS A 140 8.11 -14.57 4.25
CA LYS A 140 7.71 -13.34 3.52
C LYS A 140 8.84 -12.34 3.36
N ARG A 141 9.75 -12.29 4.32
CA ARG A 141 10.90 -11.38 4.31
C ARG A 141 11.85 -11.71 3.15
N GLY A 142 12.26 -12.98 3.02
CA GLY A 142 13.13 -13.46 1.94
C GLY A 142 12.49 -13.33 0.56
N ILE A 143 11.16 -13.53 0.46
CA ILE A 143 10.43 -13.33 -0.79
C ILE A 143 10.54 -11.88 -1.25
N ARG A 144 10.31 -10.89 -0.36
CA ARG A 144 10.43 -9.46 -0.70
C ARG A 144 11.86 -9.08 -1.09
N THR A 145 12.88 -9.65 -0.41
CA THR A 145 14.28 -9.50 -0.80
C THR A 145 14.53 -10.00 -2.23
N ALA A 146 14.02 -11.19 -2.56
CA ALA A 146 14.17 -11.78 -3.89
C ALA A 146 13.48 -10.96 -4.99
N LEU A 147 12.28 -10.43 -4.71
CA LEU A 147 11.55 -9.58 -5.65
C LEU A 147 12.32 -8.27 -5.93
N LEU A 148 12.81 -7.59 -4.89
CA LEU A 148 13.62 -6.37 -5.06
C LEU A 148 14.89 -6.63 -5.86
N LYS A 149 15.56 -7.77 -5.63
CA LYS A 149 16.73 -8.19 -6.40
C LYS A 149 16.36 -8.42 -7.87
N ALA A 150 15.29 -9.14 -8.15
CA ALA A 150 14.83 -9.41 -9.50
C ALA A 150 14.46 -8.12 -10.26
N ARG A 151 13.86 -7.14 -9.58
CA ARG A 151 13.57 -5.81 -10.15
C ARG A 151 14.85 -5.05 -10.47
N ALA A 152 15.87 -5.08 -9.60
CA ALA A 152 17.16 -4.42 -9.84
C ALA A 152 17.96 -5.07 -10.98
N GLU A 153 17.75 -6.34 -11.26
CA GLU A 153 18.38 -7.10 -12.34
C GLU A 153 17.56 -7.06 -13.65
N SER A 154 16.36 -6.46 -13.63
CA SER A 154 15.48 -6.38 -14.80
C SER A 154 16.03 -5.43 -15.85
N ALA A 155 15.84 -5.78 -17.13
CA ALA A 155 16.08 -4.86 -18.26
C ALA A 155 15.01 -3.75 -18.38
N THR A 156 13.85 -3.94 -17.73
CA THR A 156 12.78 -2.95 -17.67
C THR A 156 13.02 -2.02 -16.50
N ASP A 157 12.92 -0.71 -16.72
CA ASP A 157 13.05 0.27 -15.64
C ASP A 157 12.02 0.08 -14.54
N THR A 158 12.46 0.16 -13.29
CA THR A 158 11.61 -0.09 -12.13
C THR A 158 11.72 1.00 -11.07
N VAL A 159 10.67 1.17 -10.28
CA VAL A 159 10.69 1.98 -9.06
C VAL A 159 9.98 1.19 -7.97
N SER A 160 10.59 1.06 -6.80
CA SER A 160 9.92 0.51 -5.61
C SER A 160 9.71 1.61 -4.58
N VAL A 161 8.47 1.82 -4.13
CA VAL A 161 8.15 2.78 -3.08
C VAL A 161 7.73 2.02 -1.83
N VAL A 162 8.60 2.05 -0.84
CA VAL A 162 8.43 1.33 0.44
C VAL A 162 7.52 2.12 1.36
N ALA A 163 6.67 1.41 2.06
CA ALA A 163 5.78 1.96 3.08
C ALA A 163 5.79 1.10 4.34
N GLY A 164 5.48 1.71 5.48
CA GLY A 164 5.14 1.03 6.72
C GLY A 164 3.75 0.37 6.65
N ASP A 165 3.19 0.02 7.80
CA ASP A 165 1.82 -0.53 7.83
C ASP A 165 0.82 0.48 7.27
N PHE A 166 -0.06 -0.02 6.41
CA PHE A 166 -1.03 0.83 5.72
C PHE A 166 -2.19 1.24 6.61
N PHE A 167 -2.60 2.50 6.49
CA PHE A 167 -3.89 2.98 6.93
C PHE A 167 -4.49 3.95 5.89
N GLY A 168 -5.78 4.22 6.00
CA GLY A 168 -6.46 5.09 5.06
C GLY A 168 -7.78 4.50 4.54
N PRO A 169 -8.45 5.21 3.65
CA PRO A 169 -9.63 4.70 2.93
C PRO A 169 -9.33 3.36 2.25
N ARG A 170 -10.30 2.45 2.25
CA ARG A 170 -10.25 1.12 1.59
C ARG A 170 -9.25 0.12 2.19
N VAL A 171 -8.45 0.49 3.19
CA VAL A 171 -7.47 -0.40 3.81
C VAL A 171 -8.19 -1.41 4.70
N ARG A 172 -8.33 -2.67 4.24
CA ARG A 172 -9.03 -3.73 4.97
C ARG A 172 -8.07 -4.67 5.70
N GLY A 173 -7.12 -5.26 5.00
CA GLY A 173 -6.29 -6.35 5.51
C GLY A 173 -5.10 -5.93 6.38
N ALA A 174 -4.73 -4.64 6.43
CA ALA A 174 -3.62 -4.15 7.24
C ALA A 174 -3.98 -4.09 8.74
N HIS A 175 -2.96 -3.98 9.58
CA HIS A 175 -3.13 -3.91 11.03
C HIS A 175 -3.96 -2.69 11.46
N ALA A 176 -3.66 -1.52 10.92
CA ALA A 176 -4.40 -0.27 11.16
C ALA A 176 -5.61 -0.08 10.20
N GLY A 177 -6.11 -1.16 9.60
CA GLY A 177 -7.29 -1.18 8.73
C GLY A 177 -8.57 -1.59 9.47
N GLU A 178 -9.34 -2.47 8.86
CA GLU A 178 -10.66 -2.91 9.33
C GLU A 178 -10.68 -3.39 10.78
N ARG A 179 -9.65 -4.15 11.19
CA ARG A 179 -9.55 -4.71 12.55
C ARG A 179 -9.41 -3.64 13.63
N MET A 180 -8.88 -2.47 13.29
CA MET A 180 -8.71 -1.37 14.22
C MET A 180 -9.84 -0.35 14.10
N VAL A 181 -10.17 0.08 12.89
CA VAL A 181 -11.13 1.18 12.67
C VAL A 181 -12.55 0.77 13.06
N LYS A 182 -13.04 -0.39 12.63
CA LYS A 182 -14.42 -0.82 12.94
C LYS A 182 -14.71 -0.96 14.46
N PRO A 183 -13.86 -1.59 15.27
CA PRO A 183 -14.06 -1.60 16.73
C PRO A 183 -14.04 -0.21 17.35
N VAL A 184 -13.16 0.69 16.88
CA VAL A 184 -13.11 2.08 17.34
C VAL A 184 -14.43 2.80 17.07
N LEU A 185 -14.94 2.72 15.83
CA LEU A 185 -16.23 3.31 15.45
C LEU A 185 -17.41 2.73 16.25
N ALA A 186 -17.32 1.46 16.62
CA ALA A 186 -18.34 0.78 17.43
C ALA A 186 -18.18 1.02 18.94
N GLY A 187 -17.21 1.84 19.39
CA GLY A 187 -16.95 2.08 20.82
C GLY A 187 -16.49 0.83 21.60
N LYS A 188 -15.93 -0.17 20.90
CA LYS A 188 -15.51 -1.45 21.48
C LYS A 188 -14.05 -1.42 21.90
N SER A 189 -13.66 -2.35 22.78
CA SER A 189 -12.26 -2.63 23.08
C SER A 189 -11.55 -3.20 21.84
N LEU A 190 -10.25 -2.94 21.75
CA LEU A 190 -9.42 -3.30 20.62
C LEU A 190 -8.38 -4.35 21.05
N MET A 191 -8.32 -5.45 20.32
CA MET A 191 -7.23 -6.42 20.44
C MET A 191 -6.09 -6.05 19.50
N VAL A 192 -4.88 -5.92 20.05
CA VAL A 192 -3.66 -5.63 19.29
C VAL A 192 -2.63 -6.74 19.49
N ILE A 193 -1.71 -6.88 18.55
CA ILE A 193 -0.64 -7.89 18.59
C ILE A 193 0.64 -7.31 19.20
N GLY A 194 1.38 -8.14 19.94
CA GLY A 194 2.67 -7.77 20.53
C GLY A 194 2.49 -6.74 21.64
N ARG A 195 3.10 -5.59 21.50
CA ARG A 195 3.10 -4.48 22.46
C ARG A 195 2.38 -3.27 21.89
N ALA A 196 1.46 -2.72 22.66
CA ALA A 196 0.65 -1.56 22.24
C ALA A 196 1.41 -0.23 22.25
N ASP A 197 2.59 -0.20 22.83
CA ASP A 197 3.39 0.99 23.17
C ASP A 197 4.74 1.09 22.43
N GLN A 198 4.99 0.21 21.44
CA GLN A 198 6.20 0.30 20.62
C GLN A 198 6.00 1.26 19.46
N PRO A 199 7.01 2.12 19.16
CA PRO A 199 7.01 2.95 17.97
C PRO A 199 6.91 2.11 16.69
N HIS A 200 6.01 2.52 15.80
CA HIS A 200 5.73 1.82 14.55
C HIS A 200 5.41 2.83 13.45
N SER A 201 5.93 2.61 12.25
CA SER A 201 5.62 3.48 11.11
C SER A 201 4.33 3.05 10.45
N PHE A 202 3.36 3.96 10.42
CA PHE A 202 2.11 3.82 9.70
C PHE A 202 2.11 4.77 8.50
N THR A 203 1.90 4.23 7.30
CA THR A 203 1.90 5.01 6.06
C THR A 203 0.47 5.20 5.57
N TYR A 204 0.09 6.43 5.30
CA TYR A 204 -1.20 6.78 4.70
C TYR A 204 -1.18 6.40 3.22
N VAL A 205 -2.12 5.58 2.77
CA VAL A 205 -2.14 5.04 1.40
C VAL A 205 -2.18 6.12 0.33
N PRO A 206 -2.91 7.23 0.47
CA PRO A 206 -2.85 8.33 -0.48
C PRO A 206 -1.46 8.97 -0.64
N ASP A 207 -0.66 9.05 0.43
CA ASP A 207 0.71 9.56 0.35
C ASP A 207 1.63 8.57 -0.37
N LEU A 208 1.45 7.27 -0.14
CA LEU A 208 2.14 6.23 -0.92
C LEU A 208 1.81 6.34 -2.41
N ALA A 209 0.54 6.50 -2.76
CA ALA A 209 0.10 6.66 -4.14
C ALA A 209 0.72 7.91 -4.79
N ALA A 210 0.70 9.03 -4.09
CA ALA A 210 1.32 10.28 -4.55
C ALA A 210 2.83 10.12 -4.80
N ALA A 211 3.55 9.42 -3.89
CA ALA A 211 4.97 9.14 -4.07
C ALA A 211 5.25 8.22 -5.27
N MET A 212 4.42 7.19 -5.47
CA MET A 212 4.51 6.31 -6.64
C MET A 212 4.31 7.10 -7.94
N ILE A 213 3.31 7.98 -8.01
CA ILE A 213 3.03 8.82 -9.18
C ILE A 213 4.17 9.81 -9.43
N ALA A 214 4.65 10.48 -8.40
CA ALA A 214 5.76 11.42 -8.51
C ALA A 214 7.06 10.77 -9.00
N ALA A 215 7.35 9.56 -8.56
CA ALA A 215 8.51 8.79 -8.99
C ALA A 215 8.35 8.27 -10.44
N ALA A 216 7.16 7.83 -10.84
CA ALA A 216 6.86 7.39 -12.20
C ALA A 216 7.15 8.46 -13.25
N GLY A 217 6.80 9.71 -12.95
CA GLY A 217 6.96 10.85 -13.86
C GLY A 217 8.40 11.33 -14.06
N ARG A 218 9.38 10.79 -13.33
CA ARG A 218 10.76 11.31 -13.29
C ARG A 218 11.79 10.21 -13.59
N PRO A 219 12.24 10.00 -14.83
CA PRO A 219 13.20 8.94 -15.19
C PRO A 219 14.48 8.91 -14.34
N LYS A 220 14.93 10.06 -13.83
CA LYS A 220 16.10 10.15 -12.94
C LYS A 220 15.91 9.44 -11.58
N LEU A 221 14.67 9.13 -11.23
CA LEU A 221 14.31 8.43 -9.99
C LEU A 221 14.11 6.93 -10.20
N TRP A 222 14.21 6.42 -11.42
CA TRP A 222 14.02 5.03 -11.74
C TRP A 222 15.21 4.16 -11.30
N ASN A 223 14.99 2.86 -11.23
CA ASN A 223 15.94 1.84 -10.79
C ASN A 223 16.43 2.06 -9.36
N ARG A 224 15.54 2.55 -8.52
CA ARG A 224 15.80 2.87 -7.11
C ARG A 224 14.63 2.46 -6.20
N VAL A 225 14.96 2.43 -4.92
CA VAL A 225 13.99 2.25 -3.83
C VAL A 225 13.83 3.59 -3.13
N TRP A 226 12.59 4.04 -2.99
CA TRP A 226 12.18 5.25 -2.28
C TRP A 226 11.29 4.90 -1.12
N HIS A 227 11.17 5.78 -0.13
CA HIS A 227 10.19 5.66 0.93
C HIS A 227 9.00 6.58 0.68
N ALA A 228 7.79 6.07 0.93
CA ALA A 228 6.60 6.90 0.94
C ALA A 228 6.68 7.96 2.05
N PRO A 229 6.20 9.19 1.83
CA PRO A 229 6.07 10.14 2.90
C PRO A 229 5.31 9.52 4.06
N THR A 230 5.96 9.45 5.20
CA THR A 230 5.40 8.83 6.41
C THR A 230 5.67 9.77 7.57
N GLY A 231 4.64 10.07 8.35
CA GLY A 231 4.72 10.93 9.52
C GLY A 231 5.57 10.30 10.64
N PRO A 232 5.72 10.96 11.77
CA PRO A 232 6.40 10.40 12.94
C PRO A 232 5.84 9.04 13.32
N SER A 233 6.71 8.14 13.79
CA SER A 233 6.27 6.82 14.25
C SER A 233 5.27 6.94 15.40
N LEU A 234 4.24 6.11 15.38
CA LEU A 234 3.16 6.07 16.35
C LEU A 234 3.13 4.71 17.03
N THR A 235 2.63 4.67 18.26
CA THR A 235 2.25 3.41 18.90
C THR A 235 0.88 2.94 18.36
N GLN A 236 0.56 1.66 18.54
CA GLN A 236 -0.79 1.15 18.23
C GLN A 236 -1.87 1.89 19.02
N ARG A 237 -1.53 2.38 20.22
CA ARG A 237 -2.42 3.18 21.07
C ARG A 237 -2.68 4.57 20.46
N GLU A 238 -1.65 5.23 19.97
CA GLU A 238 -1.77 6.58 19.42
C GLU A 238 -2.56 6.59 18.11
N ILE A 239 -2.31 5.66 17.18
CA ILE A 239 -3.10 5.59 15.94
C ILE A 239 -4.56 5.22 16.21
N ALA A 240 -4.84 4.31 17.15
CA ALA A 240 -6.22 4.01 17.56
C ALA A 240 -6.90 5.20 18.24
N GLY A 241 -6.13 5.98 19.01
CA GLY A 241 -6.58 7.25 19.60
C GLY A 241 -6.91 8.29 18.55
N ALA A 242 -6.09 8.44 17.51
CA ALA A 242 -6.35 9.35 16.40
C ALA A 242 -7.66 9.01 15.67
N PHE A 243 -7.91 7.73 15.39
CA PHE A 243 -9.18 7.30 14.81
C PHE A 243 -10.37 7.57 15.74
N ALA A 244 -10.21 7.36 17.06
CA ALA A 244 -11.26 7.66 18.01
C ALA A 244 -11.57 9.16 18.09
N THR A 245 -10.55 10.00 18.09
CA THR A 245 -10.70 11.47 18.05
C THR A 245 -11.43 11.92 16.79
N ALA A 246 -11.01 11.40 15.62
CA ALA A 246 -11.64 11.71 14.35
C ALA A 246 -13.11 11.25 14.28
N ALA A 247 -13.46 10.16 14.97
CA ALA A 247 -14.82 9.64 15.08
C ALA A 247 -15.68 10.36 16.14
N GLY A 248 -15.13 11.30 16.92
CA GLY A 248 -15.81 11.86 18.10
C GLY A 248 -16.10 10.80 19.18
N ALA A 249 -15.33 9.70 19.19
CA ALA A 249 -15.51 8.56 20.07
C ALA A 249 -14.51 8.59 21.23
N ARG A 250 -14.80 7.82 22.27
CA ARG A 250 -13.85 7.63 23.37
C ARG A 250 -12.69 6.72 22.90
N ALA A 251 -11.46 7.03 23.34
CA ALA A 251 -10.31 6.20 23.08
C ALA A 251 -10.56 4.73 23.54
N PRO A 252 -10.28 3.73 22.69
CA PRO A 252 -10.59 2.34 23.00
C PRO A 252 -9.67 1.79 24.11
N ARG A 253 -10.17 0.83 24.88
CA ARG A 253 -9.30 0.01 25.71
C ARG A 253 -8.56 -0.98 24.83
N LEU A 254 -7.23 -1.01 24.93
CA LEU A 254 -6.40 -1.95 24.19
C LEU A 254 -6.05 -3.16 25.06
N THR A 255 -6.22 -4.34 24.48
CA THR A 255 -5.75 -5.61 25.06
C THR A 255 -4.72 -6.20 24.10
N ALA A 256 -3.47 -6.29 24.53
CA ALA A 256 -2.39 -6.85 23.74
C ALA A 256 -2.38 -8.38 23.84
N ILE A 257 -2.33 -9.06 22.69
CA ILE A 257 -2.06 -10.49 22.60
C ILE A 257 -0.55 -10.66 22.68
N PRO A 258 0.00 -11.26 23.75
CA PRO A 258 1.44 -11.42 23.88
C PRO A 258 1.97 -12.39 22.82
N GLY A 259 3.21 -12.17 22.36
CA GLY A 259 3.80 -12.94 21.26
C GLY A 259 3.85 -14.44 21.52
N TRP A 260 4.06 -14.89 22.74
CA TRP A 260 4.04 -16.31 23.06
C TRP A 260 2.67 -16.95 22.83
N ALA A 261 1.58 -16.23 23.12
CA ALA A 261 0.23 -16.73 22.90
C ALA A 261 -0.09 -16.82 21.40
N LEU A 262 0.31 -15.82 20.62
CA LEU A 262 0.17 -15.86 19.17
C LEU A 262 0.95 -17.01 18.55
N LYS A 263 2.19 -17.26 19.00
CA LYS A 263 3.01 -18.40 18.56
C LYS A 263 2.37 -19.74 18.92
N ALA A 264 1.82 -19.87 20.13
CA ALA A 264 1.10 -21.07 20.54
C ALA A 264 -0.16 -21.34 19.67
N MET A 265 -0.94 -20.30 19.37
CA MET A 265 -2.07 -20.41 18.44
C MET A 265 -1.62 -20.79 17.02
N GLY A 266 -0.45 -20.36 16.59
CA GLY A 266 0.15 -20.69 15.30
C GLY A 266 0.48 -22.19 15.13
N ALA A 267 0.60 -22.95 16.22
CA ALA A 267 0.76 -24.40 16.14
C ALA A 267 -0.49 -25.11 15.60
N PHE A 268 -1.67 -24.51 15.79
CA PHE A 268 -2.97 -25.09 15.41
C PHE A 268 -3.67 -24.35 14.26
N SER A 269 -3.22 -23.14 13.90
CA SER A 269 -3.81 -22.31 12.85
C SER A 269 -2.75 -21.78 11.89
N PRO A 270 -2.81 -22.12 10.60
CA PRO A 270 -1.91 -21.57 9.58
C PRO A 270 -1.94 -20.03 9.56
N ASP A 271 -3.12 -19.40 9.64
CA ASP A 271 -3.24 -17.94 9.62
C ASP A 271 -2.56 -17.28 10.83
N MET A 272 -2.67 -17.90 12.01
CA MET A 272 -1.96 -17.41 13.21
C MET A 272 -0.45 -17.60 13.11
N ARG A 273 0.02 -18.64 12.43
CA ARG A 273 1.44 -18.88 12.15
C ARG A 273 1.99 -17.78 11.23
N GLU A 274 1.27 -17.47 10.16
CA GLU A 274 1.62 -16.41 9.21
C GLU A 274 1.64 -15.02 9.88
N LEU A 275 0.74 -14.80 10.83
CA LEU A 275 0.71 -13.58 11.63
C LEU A 275 1.87 -13.54 12.64
N ALA A 276 2.21 -14.68 13.25
CA ALA A 276 3.32 -14.78 14.19
C ALA A 276 4.69 -14.51 13.53
N GLU A 277 4.84 -14.78 12.22
CA GLU A 277 6.04 -14.42 11.46
C GLU A 277 6.31 -12.91 11.47
N THR A 278 5.27 -12.08 11.49
CA THR A 278 5.39 -10.62 11.46
C THR A 278 5.37 -9.96 12.83
N LEU A 279 5.32 -10.76 13.90
CA LEU A 279 5.22 -10.29 15.28
C LEU A 279 6.40 -9.38 15.71
N TYR A 280 7.59 -9.60 15.14
CA TYR A 280 8.79 -8.80 15.41
C TYR A 280 8.56 -7.30 15.21
N GLN A 281 7.64 -6.92 14.31
CA GLN A 281 7.28 -5.52 14.02
C GLN A 281 6.55 -4.84 15.18
N PHE A 282 5.91 -5.62 16.05
CA PHE A 282 5.08 -5.14 17.16
C PHE A 282 5.68 -5.42 18.53
N GLU A 283 6.80 -6.15 18.61
CA GLU A 283 7.50 -6.42 19.87
C GLU A 283 8.61 -5.40 20.16
N ARG A 284 9.08 -4.67 19.15
CA ARG A 284 10.17 -3.70 19.19
C ARG A 284 9.83 -2.49 18.35
N PRO A 285 10.60 -1.37 18.45
CA PRO A 285 10.47 -0.27 17.49
C PRO A 285 10.61 -0.77 16.06
N PHE A 286 9.70 -0.34 15.18
CA PHE A 286 9.69 -0.68 13.76
C PHE A 286 9.46 0.61 12.96
N VAL A 287 10.58 1.33 12.73
CA VAL A 287 10.56 2.71 12.28
C VAL A 287 11.19 2.85 10.91
N MET A 288 10.49 3.50 10.00
CA MET A 288 10.95 3.91 8.68
C MET A 288 11.27 5.39 8.68
N GLU A 289 12.46 5.75 8.19
CA GLU A 289 12.84 7.12 7.88
C GLU A 289 12.49 7.43 6.42
N SER A 290 11.86 8.57 6.16
CA SER A 290 11.44 8.94 4.80
C SER A 290 11.85 10.37 4.41
N ALA A 291 12.64 11.04 5.22
CA ALA A 291 12.99 12.45 5.01
C ALA A 291 13.76 12.69 3.69
N ALA A 292 14.67 11.78 3.31
CA ALA A 292 15.42 11.90 2.06
C ALA A 292 14.50 11.74 0.83
N SER A 293 13.58 10.79 0.88
CA SER A 293 12.55 10.61 -0.16
C SER A 293 11.60 11.79 -0.22
N GLN A 294 11.14 12.30 0.91
CA GLN A 294 10.27 13.49 0.96
C GLN A 294 10.93 14.69 0.27
N ALA A 295 12.19 14.98 0.60
CA ALA A 295 12.94 16.07 -0.02
C ALA A 295 13.12 15.86 -1.53
N THR A 296 13.44 14.64 -1.97
CA THR A 296 13.66 14.31 -3.40
C THR A 296 12.38 14.32 -4.21
N LEU A 297 11.31 13.79 -3.66
CA LEU A 297 10.00 13.73 -4.32
C LEU A 297 9.26 15.07 -4.25
N GLY A 298 9.63 15.95 -3.32
CA GLY A 298 8.93 17.21 -3.07
C GLY A 298 7.57 16.99 -2.41
N LEU A 299 7.46 15.95 -1.57
CA LEU A 299 6.23 15.55 -0.91
C LEU A 299 6.40 15.55 0.61
N ALA A 300 5.32 15.78 1.33
CA ALA A 300 5.25 15.65 2.78
C ALA A 300 4.11 14.68 3.16
N PRO A 301 4.19 14.02 4.32
CA PRO A 301 3.10 13.19 4.78
C PRO A 301 1.88 14.06 5.13
N THR A 302 0.71 13.55 4.83
CA THR A 302 -0.56 14.15 5.27
C THR A 302 -0.59 14.21 6.81
N PRO A 303 -1.01 15.33 7.43
CA PRO A 303 -1.19 15.42 8.87
C PRO A 303 -2.06 14.28 9.41
N LEU A 304 -1.69 13.73 10.58
CA LEU A 304 -2.35 12.56 11.14
C LEU A 304 -3.86 12.76 11.37
N ASP A 305 -4.25 13.93 11.81
CA ASP A 305 -5.66 14.29 12.04
C ASP A 305 -6.48 14.28 10.74
N GLU A 306 -5.95 14.83 9.67
CA GLU A 306 -6.58 14.80 8.34
C GLU A 306 -6.67 13.36 7.79
N ALA A 307 -5.58 12.61 7.87
CA ALA A 307 -5.52 11.23 7.40
C ALA A 307 -6.46 10.30 8.21
N ALA A 308 -6.54 10.51 9.53
CA ALA A 308 -7.45 9.78 10.39
C ALA A 308 -8.91 10.15 10.11
N ALA A 309 -9.22 11.42 9.89
CA ALA A 309 -10.57 11.88 9.54
C ALA A 309 -11.04 11.26 8.22
N ALA A 310 -10.21 11.28 7.17
CA ALA A 310 -10.55 10.66 5.89
C ALA A 310 -10.73 9.13 6.00
N THR A 311 -9.89 8.47 6.82
CA THR A 311 -10.01 7.03 7.10
C THR A 311 -11.35 6.71 7.77
N VAL A 312 -11.68 7.43 8.83
CA VAL A 312 -12.91 7.23 9.60
C VAL A 312 -14.16 7.53 8.77
N ALA A 313 -14.16 8.62 8.00
CA ALA A 313 -15.26 8.98 7.11
C ALA A 313 -15.55 7.85 6.11
N TRP A 314 -14.53 7.33 5.45
CA TRP A 314 -14.71 6.23 4.49
C TRP A 314 -15.33 4.98 5.14
N TRP A 315 -14.88 4.61 6.33
CA TRP A 315 -15.42 3.45 7.05
C TRP A 315 -16.84 3.68 7.59
N GLY A 316 -17.19 4.93 7.97
CA GLY A 316 -18.53 5.33 8.36
C GLY A 316 -19.53 5.14 7.22
N ASP A 317 -19.18 5.59 6.01
CA ASP A 317 -20.01 5.46 4.81
C ASP A 317 -20.26 3.99 4.43
N GLN A 318 -19.27 3.11 4.60
CA GLN A 318 -19.44 1.67 4.37
C GLN A 318 -20.47 1.05 5.34
N GLY A 319 -20.55 1.53 6.58
CA GLY A 319 -21.54 1.10 7.57
C GLY A 319 -22.95 1.47 7.19
N THR A 320 -23.16 2.68 6.69
CA THR A 320 -24.47 3.18 6.23
C THR A 320 -24.97 2.46 4.98
N VAL A 321 -24.10 2.20 4.00
CA VAL A 321 -24.44 1.44 2.78
C VAL A 321 -24.86 -0.01 3.12
N THR A 322 -24.17 -0.66 4.04
CA THR A 322 -24.51 -2.02 4.45
C THR A 322 -25.86 -2.07 5.19
N ALA A 323 -26.14 -1.09 6.03
CA ALA A 323 -27.41 -1.00 6.75
C ALA A 323 -28.59 -0.71 5.79
N ALA A 324 -28.40 0.17 4.81
CA ALA A 324 -29.42 0.48 3.81
C ALA A 324 -29.74 -0.72 2.91
N ALA A 325 -28.72 -1.50 2.51
CA ALA A 325 -28.90 -2.72 1.72
C ALA A 325 -29.66 -3.81 2.50
N ALA A 326 -29.44 -3.90 3.81
CA ALA A 326 -30.15 -4.85 4.68
C ALA A 326 -31.63 -4.49 4.89
N ILE A 327 -31.98 -3.19 4.87
CA ILE A 327 -33.37 -2.72 5.01
C ILE A 327 -34.12 -2.85 3.68
N GLY A 328 -33.44 -2.71 2.53
CA GLY A 328 -34.05 -2.83 1.20
C GLY A 328 -34.28 -4.27 0.72
N SER A 329 -33.82 -5.28 1.48
CA SER A 329 -33.97 -6.72 1.19
C SER A 329 -34.95 -7.42 2.16
N ALA A 330 -35.62 -6.70 3.02
CA ALA A 330 -36.73 -7.13 3.89
C ALA A 330 -38.04 -6.58 3.37
#